data_8b774b3d1e63e86aef5c844428364294
#
_entry.id   8b774b3d1e63e86aef5c844428364294
#
_cell.length_a   1.000
_cell.length_b   1.000
_cell.length_c   1.000
_cell.angle_alpha   90.00
_cell.angle_beta   90.00
_cell.angle_gamma   90.00
#
_symmetry.space_group_name_H-M   'P 1'
#
loop_
_entity.id
_entity.type
_entity.pdbx_description
1 polymer ?
#
loop_
_entity_poly.entity_id
_entity_poly.type
_entity_poly.pdbx_seq_one_letter_code
_entity_poly.pdbx_strand_id
1 'polypeptide(L)'
;MTVWDPTEERAGEDGSVPERVRIRTDELTPTVASQRQHLAAIDEARPVVFDIRDMSAYYGRSPALIGTSLKIRRQLVTAVIGPSGCGKSTFIRSLNRMNDSIPGFSLTGQVLYHGHDVYGPGVNRVEVRRRIGMVFQKPNPFAKSIYDNVAWAPRNLGLRSGLDERVERALKQAALWDEVKDRLRTSALGLSGGQQQRLCIARAIAVEPDVLLLDEPASALDPVSTAAIEELMHSLKNRYTIVIVTHNMQQAARVADRTAFFSLDRVDQVGTLIEYGETQTIFRNPRDSR
;
A
#
# COMPACT_ATOMS: atom_id res chain seq x y z
N MET A 1 13.39 -58.60 -29.08
CA MET A 1 14.16 -57.91 -30.13
C MET A 1 13.37 -58.06 -31.41
N THR A 2 12.49 -57.16 -31.73
CA THR A 2 11.86 -57.10 -33.04
C THR A 2 11.64 -55.59 -33.33
N VAL A 3 12.33 -55.16 -34.35
CA VAL A 3 12.40 -53.80 -34.88
C VAL A 3 11.08 -53.52 -35.60
N TRP A 4 10.41 -52.41 -35.30
CA TRP A 4 9.25 -51.94 -36.02
C TRP A 4 9.70 -51.08 -37.21
N ASP A 5 9.26 -51.49 -38.42
CA ASP A 5 9.51 -50.80 -39.69
C ASP A 5 8.27 -50.03 -40.12
N PRO A 6 8.35 -48.71 -40.41
CA PRO A 6 7.19 -47.90 -40.77
C PRO A 6 7.12 -47.62 -42.28
N THR A 7 7.05 -48.67 -43.13
CA THR A 7 6.78 -48.48 -44.56
C THR A 7 5.84 -49.54 -45.11
N GLU A 8 4.53 -49.32 -44.91
CA GLU A 8 3.50 -49.82 -45.83
C GLU A 8 2.43 -48.75 -46.06
N GLU A 9 2.62 -47.97 -47.12
CA GLU A 9 1.61 -47.16 -47.75
C GLU A 9 0.51 -48.02 -48.35
N ARG A 10 -0.76 -47.68 -48.04
CA ARG A 10 -1.87 -47.95 -48.93
C ARG A 10 -2.50 -46.62 -49.39
N ALA A 11 -2.28 -46.35 -50.66
CA ALA A 11 -2.95 -45.29 -51.40
C ALA A 11 -4.47 -45.54 -51.43
N GLY A 12 -5.24 -44.57 -50.99
CA GLY A 12 -6.68 -44.41 -51.25
C GLY A 12 -6.88 -43.15 -52.07
N GLU A 13 -7.42 -43.36 -53.26
CA GLU A 13 -7.77 -42.31 -54.23
C GLU A 13 -8.87 -41.42 -53.68
N ASP A 14 -8.56 -40.19 -53.36
CA ASP A 14 -9.37 -39.00 -53.65
C ASP A 14 -8.54 -37.74 -53.40
N GLY A 15 -8.33 -36.97 -54.44
CA GLY A 15 -7.45 -35.82 -54.50
C GLY A 15 -8.04 -34.52 -53.92
N SER A 16 -8.50 -34.52 -52.66
CA SER A 16 -8.82 -33.30 -51.96
C SER A 16 -7.94 -33.15 -50.71
N VAL A 17 -6.87 -32.36 -50.88
CA VAL A 17 -6.08 -31.88 -49.74
C VAL A 17 -6.96 -30.97 -48.89
N PRO A 18 -7.23 -31.29 -47.60
CA PRO A 18 -7.98 -30.37 -46.78
C PRO A 18 -7.16 -29.09 -46.65
N GLU A 19 -7.80 -28.00 -46.97
CA GLU A 19 -7.31 -26.61 -46.79
C GLU A 19 -6.81 -26.46 -45.34
N ARG A 20 -5.48 -26.36 -45.19
CA ARG A 20 -4.89 -26.08 -43.88
C ARG A 20 -5.45 -24.77 -43.39
N VAL A 21 -6.38 -24.84 -42.44
CA VAL A 21 -6.83 -23.68 -41.66
C VAL A 21 -5.55 -23.06 -41.05
N ARG A 22 -5.04 -22.03 -41.67
CA ARG A 22 -4.00 -21.16 -41.09
C ARG A 22 -4.66 -20.43 -39.94
N ILE A 23 -4.55 -21.00 -38.75
CA ILE A 23 -4.80 -20.23 -37.52
C ILE A 23 -3.73 -19.14 -37.57
N ARG A 24 -4.17 -17.90 -37.79
CA ARG A 24 -3.33 -16.72 -37.60
C ARG A 24 -2.99 -16.64 -36.12
N THR A 25 -1.80 -17.07 -35.78
CA THR A 25 -1.24 -17.00 -34.40
C THR A 25 -0.97 -15.57 -33.95
N ASP A 26 -1.19 -14.58 -34.82
CA ASP A 26 -0.93 -13.17 -34.53
C ASP A 26 -2.06 -12.48 -33.76
N GLU A 27 -3.21 -13.13 -33.56
CA GLU A 27 -4.41 -12.51 -32.94
C GLU A 27 -4.65 -12.89 -31.46
N LEU A 28 -3.84 -13.75 -30.83
CA LEU A 28 -4.19 -14.35 -29.53
C LEU A 28 -3.25 -14.04 -28.36
N THR A 29 -2.21 -13.25 -28.53
CA THR A 29 -1.40 -12.78 -27.39
C THR A 29 -1.42 -11.26 -27.35
N PRO A 30 -2.15 -10.65 -26.38
CA PRO A 30 -2.04 -9.21 -26.17
C PRO A 30 -0.58 -8.86 -25.95
N THR A 31 -0.06 -7.90 -26.71
CA THR A 31 1.30 -7.42 -26.48
C THR A 31 1.43 -6.95 -25.02
N VAL A 32 2.62 -7.08 -24.44
CA VAL A 32 2.90 -6.59 -23.07
C VAL A 32 2.44 -5.15 -22.89
N ALA A 33 2.49 -4.33 -23.96
CA ALA A 33 1.97 -2.96 -23.97
C ALA A 33 0.45 -2.89 -23.85
N SER A 34 -0.30 -3.75 -24.59
CA SER A 34 -1.77 -3.76 -24.51
C SER A 34 -2.29 -4.32 -23.19
N GLN A 35 -1.60 -5.32 -22.61
CA GLN A 35 -1.93 -5.82 -21.28
C GLN A 35 -1.71 -4.74 -20.20
N ARG A 36 -0.64 -3.94 -20.31
CA ARG A 36 -0.38 -2.81 -19.41
C ARG A 36 -1.42 -1.72 -19.51
N GLN A 37 -1.80 -1.33 -20.73
CA GLN A 37 -2.87 -0.35 -20.93
C GLN A 37 -4.20 -0.83 -20.35
N HIS A 38 -4.50 -2.11 -20.49
CA HIS A 38 -5.71 -2.70 -19.90
C HIS A 38 -5.67 -2.69 -18.36
N LEU A 39 -4.55 -3.06 -17.73
CA LEU A 39 -4.35 -3.00 -16.28
C LEU A 39 -4.42 -1.56 -15.76
N ALA A 40 -3.78 -0.61 -16.43
CA ALA A 40 -3.85 0.80 -16.07
C ALA A 40 -5.29 1.34 -16.16
N ALA A 41 -6.05 0.95 -17.18
CA ALA A 41 -7.46 1.32 -17.33
C ALA A 41 -8.34 0.72 -16.22
N ILE A 42 -8.09 -0.54 -15.82
CA ILE A 42 -8.77 -1.17 -14.68
C ILE A 42 -8.47 -0.40 -13.39
N ASP A 43 -7.22 -0.02 -13.16
CA ASP A 43 -6.83 0.73 -11.96
C ASP A 43 -7.45 2.13 -11.95
N GLU A 44 -7.55 2.81 -13.10
CA GLU A 44 -8.25 4.10 -13.21
C GLU A 44 -9.77 3.99 -12.99
N ALA A 45 -10.36 2.84 -13.26
CA ALA A 45 -11.77 2.58 -12.99
C ALA A 45 -12.10 2.30 -11.52
N ARG A 46 -11.08 2.00 -10.67
CA ARG A 46 -11.30 1.74 -9.25
C ARG A 46 -11.84 2.97 -8.53
N PRO A 47 -12.73 2.79 -7.53
CA PRO A 47 -13.27 3.90 -6.74
C PRO A 47 -12.16 4.73 -6.09
N VAL A 48 -12.33 6.03 -6.08
CA VAL A 48 -11.43 6.97 -5.38
C VAL A 48 -11.73 6.91 -3.88
N VAL A 49 -10.71 6.62 -3.08
CA VAL A 49 -10.77 6.62 -1.61
C VAL A 49 -10.37 7.99 -1.07
N PHE A 50 -9.25 8.54 -1.55
CA PHE A 50 -8.89 9.92 -1.27
C PHE A 50 -8.86 10.74 -2.54
N ASP A 51 -9.46 11.92 -2.49
CA ASP A 51 -9.32 13.00 -3.47
C ASP A 51 -8.72 14.21 -2.75
N ILE A 52 -7.41 14.39 -2.92
CA ILE A 52 -6.64 15.47 -2.34
C ILE A 52 -6.62 16.62 -3.34
N ARG A 53 -7.03 17.83 -2.91
CA ARG A 53 -7.18 19.00 -3.76
C ARG A 53 -6.44 20.20 -3.17
N ASP A 54 -5.40 20.64 -3.85
CA ASP A 54 -4.61 21.82 -3.51
C ASP A 54 -4.19 21.87 -2.02
N MET A 55 -3.83 20.70 -1.48
CA MET A 55 -3.48 20.57 -0.08
C MET A 55 -2.12 21.23 0.18
N SER A 56 -2.09 22.19 1.11
CA SER A 56 -0.87 22.76 1.66
C SER A 56 -0.87 22.61 3.18
N ALA A 57 0.29 22.28 3.75
CA ALA A 57 0.47 22.01 5.17
C ALA A 57 1.59 22.85 5.76
N TYR A 58 1.36 23.39 6.95
CA TYR A 58 2.25 24.34 7.61
C TYR A 58 2.51 23.94 9.07
N TYR A 59 3.70 24.27 9.57
CA TYR A 59 4.06 24.25 10.99
C TYR A 59 4.39 25.67 11.43
N GLY A 60 3.48 26.30 12.17
CA GLY A 60 3.52 27.74 12.44
C GLY A 60 3.39 28.54 11.13
N ARG A 61 4.44 29.28 10.79
CA ARG A 61 4.50 30.05 9.53
C ARG A 61 5.29 29.33 8.42
N SER A 62 5.92 28.20 8.75
CA SER A 62 6.78 27.48 7.79
C SER A 62 5.96 26.49 6.98
N PRO A 63 5.90 26.61 5.65
CA PRO A 63 5.28 25.62 4.79
C PRO A 63 6.11 24.34 4.76
N ALA A 64 5.44 23.20 4.89
CA ALA A 64 6.05 21.88 4.76
C ALA A 64 5.67 21.21 3.44
N LEU A 65 4.47 21.49 2.94
CA LEU A 65 3.95 21.04 1.64
C LEU A 65 3.09 22.12 1.03
N ILE A 66 3.14 22.27 -0.29
CA ILE A 66 2.33 23.24 -1.04
C ILE A 66 1.68 22.58 -2.25
N GLY A 67 0.38 22.88 -2.46
CA GLY A 67 -0.35 22.63 -3.70
C GLY A 67 -0.48 21.16 -4.10
N THR A 68 -0.47 20.24 -3.15
CA THR A 68 -0.53 18.81 -3.43
C THR A 68 -1.93 18.39 -3.89
N SER A 69 -2.03 17.83 -5.11
CA SER A 69 -3.28 17.30 -5.66
C SER A 69 -3.06 15.93 -6.27
N LEU A 70 -3.77 14.91 -5.75
CA LEU A 70 -3.73 13.55 -6.28
C LEU A 70 -4.95 12.75 -5.80
N LYS A 71 -5.21 11.61 -6.47
CA LYS A 71 -6.31 10.69 -6.11
C LYS A 71 -5.76 9.32 -5.76
N ILE A 72 -6.04 8.83 -4.54
CA ILE A 72 -5.69 7.48 -4.11
C ILE A 72 -6.89 6.57 -4.34
N ARG A 73 -6.67 5.45 -5.01
CA ARG A 73 -7.73 4.53 -5.42
C ARG A 73 -7.76 3.29 -4.54
N ARG A 74 -8.95 2.70 -4.44
CA ARG A 74 -9.25 1.56 -3.58
C ARG A 74 -8.39 0.34 -3.94
N GLN A 75 -7.89 -0.35 -2.89
CA GLN A 75 -7.19 -1.63 -3.02
C GLN A 75 -5.97 -1.57 -3.97
N LEU A 76 -5.28 -0.45 -3.95
CA LEU A 76 -3.97 -0.26 -4.56
C LEU A 76 -2.95 0.09 -3.49
N VAL A 77 -1.69 -0.21 -3.77
CA VAL A 77 -0.56 0.31 -3.02
C VAL A 77 -0.06 1.58 -3.70
N THR A 78 -0.15 2.71 -3.01
CA THR A 78 0.41 3.99 -3.46
C THR A 78 1.69 4.26 -2.67
N ALA A 79 2.84 4.31 -3.33
CA ALA A 79 4.09 4.74 -2.74
C ALA A 79 4.22 6.26 -2.78
N VAL A 80 4.70 6.83 -1.68
CA VAL A 80 5.11 8.24 -1.56
C VAL A 80 6.61 8.24 -1.40
N ILE A 81 7.34 8.70 -2.42
CA ILE A 81 8.80 8.69 -2.48
C ILE A 81 9.36 10.10 -2.61
N GLY A 82 10.65 10.25 -2.36
CA GLY A 82 11.38 11.52 -2.50
C GLY A 82 12.45 11.69 -1.43
N PRO A 83 13.27 12.75 -1.51
CA PRO A 83 14.36 13.01 -0.58
C PRO A 83 13.86 13.26 0.85
N SER A 84 14.77 13.16 1.82
CA SER A 84 14.46 13.52 3.20
C SER A 84 14.07 14.98 3.32
N GLY A 85 13.09 15.28 4.18
CA GLY A 85 12.63 16.66 4.40
C GLY A 85 11.60 17.19 3.39
N CYS A 86 11.29 16.49 2.28
CA CYS A 86 10.32 16.97 1.29
C CYS A 86 8.84 16.77 1.70
N GLY A 87 8.53 16.54 2.97
CA GLY A 87 7.14 16.55 3.49
C GLY A 87 6.39 15.22 3.39
N LYS A 88 6.99 14.08 3.01
CA LYS A 88 6.31 12.78 2.89
C LYS A 88 5.54 12.36 4.14
N SER A 89 6.20 12.44 5.31
CA SER A 89 5.55 12.11 6.59
C SER A 89 4.47 13.13 6.95
N THR A 90 4.64 14.40 6.58
CA THR A 90 3.58 15.42 6.72
C THR A 90 2.38 15.06 5.86
N PHE A 91 2.61 14.66 4.59
CA PHE A 91 1.56 14.23 3.67
C PHE A 91 0.77 13.05 4.24
N ILE A 92 1.45 11.93 4.53
CA ILE A 92 0.76 10.71 4.96
C ILE A 92 -0.01 10.90 6.27
N ARG A 93 0.56 11.65 7.23
CA ARG A 93 -0.06 11.96 8.53
C ARG A 93 -1.21 12.95 8.40
N SER A 94 -1.29 13.72 7.33
CA SER A 94 -2.44 14.59 7.03
C SER A 94 -3.67 13.77 6.61
N LEU A 95 -3.50 12.60 5.99
CA LEU A 95 -4.62 11.77 5.55
C LEU A 95 -5.48 11.25 6.71
N ASN A 96 -4.91 11.08 7.91
CA ASN A 96 -5.64 10.60 9.10
C ASN A 96 -5.64 11.60 10.27
N ARG A 97 -5.28 12.86 10.01
CA ARG A 97 -5.27 13.93 11.01
C ARG A 97 -4.29 13.71 12.18
N MET A 98 -3.22 12.92 11.97
CA MET A 98 -2.20 12.74 13.02
C MET A 98 -1.42 14.03 13.29
N ASN A 99 -1.27 14.90 12.29
CA ASN A 99 -0.58 16.18 12.46
C ASN A 99 -1.34 17.16 13.38
N ASP A 100 -2.63 16.98 13.61
CA ASP A 100 -3.43 17.82 14.52
C ASP A 100 -2.91 17.82 15.97
N SER A 101 -2.09 16.83 16.34
CA SER A 101 -1.45 16.76 17.66
C SER A 101 -0.17 17.59 17.76
N ILE A 102 0.31 18.15 16.65
CA ILE A 102 1.53 18.95 16.59
C ILE A 102 1.13 20.43 16.77
N PRO A 103 1.66 21.12 17.79
CA PRO A 103 1.38 22.53 18.00
C PRO A 103 1.73 23.37 16.76
N GLY A 104 0.82 24.24 16.36
CA GLY A 104 0.99 25.12 15.21
C GLY A 104 0.78 24.46 13.84
N PHE A 105 0.36 23.18 13.80
CA PHE A 105 -0.01 22.57 12.53
C PHE A 105 -1.29 23.21 11.95
N SER A 106 -1.24 23.54 10.67
CA SER A 106 -2.43 23.98 9.91
C SER A 106 -2.38 23.41 8.49
N LEU A 107 -3.57 23.28 7.90
CA LEU A 107 -3.74 22.73 6.55
C LEU A 107 -4.74 23.60 5.79
N THR A 108 -4.45 23.87 4.52
CA THR A 108 -5.37 24.49 3.56
C THR A 108 -5.62 23.55 2.38
N GLY A 109 -6.62 23.85 1.55
CA GLY A 109 -7.08 22.93 0.52
C GLY A 109 -8.03 21.88 1.11
N GLN A 110 -8.17 20.73 0.47
CA GLN A 110 -9.12 19.68 0.87
C GLN A 110 -8.48 18.29 0.87
N VAL A 111 -8.83 17.48 1.87
CA VAL A 111 -8.53 16.05 1.93
C VAL A 111 -9.86 15.30 2.01
N LEU A 112 -10.39 14.92 0.85
CA LEU A 112 -11.67 14.24 0.77
C LEU A 112 -11.47 12.72 0.88
N TYR A 113 -12.05 12.11 1.90
CA TYR A 113 -12.13 10.67 2.10
C TYR A 113 -13.54 10.20 1.78
N HIS A 114 -13.70 9.37 0.74
CA HIS A 114 -15.00 8.99 0.15
C HIS A 114 -15.91 10.21 -0.10
N GLY A 115 -15.33 11.31 -0.60
CA GLY A 115 -16.04 12.55 -0.91
C GLY A 115 -16.30 13.49 0.29
N HIS A 116 -15.95 13.10 1.53
CA HIS A 116 -16.12 13.91 2.73
C HIS A 116 -14.77 14.49 3.19
N ASP A 117 -14.72 15.80 3.39
CA ASP A 117 -13.49 16.44 3.88
C ASP A 117 -13.20 16.00 5.32
N VAL A 118 -12.04 15.33 5.53
CA VAL A 118 -11.61 14.87 6.84
C VAL A 118 -11.29 16.03 7.81
N TYR A 119 -11.07 17.24 7.28
CA TYR A 119 -10.86 18.47 8.07
C TYR A 119 -12.13 19.33 8.18
N GLY A 120 -13.25 18.85 7.64
CA GLY A 120 -14.53 19.56 7.69
C GLY A 120 -15.06 19.78 9.10
N PRO A 121 -15.98 20.74 9.27
CA PRO A 121 -16.61 21.04 10.57
C PRO A 121 -17.28 19.79 11.18
N GLY A 122 -17.08 19.55 12.48
CA GLY A 122 -17.73 18.45 13.20
C GLY A 122 -17.17 17.05 12.93
N VAL A 123 -16.16 16.89 12.08
CA VAL A 123 -15.56 15.57 11.80
C VAL A 123 -14.84 15.02 13.02
N ASN A 124 -15.24 13.82 13.45
CA ASN A 124 -14.67 13.14 14.60
C ASN A 124 -13.31 12.51 14.24
N ARG A 125 -12.24 13.02 14.84
CA ARG A 125 -10.85 12.53 14.64
C ARG A 125 -10.66 11.06 15.02
N VAL A 126 -11.38 10.55 16.00
CA VAL A 126 -11.28 9.15 16.43
C VAL A 126 -11.84 8.23 15.34
N GLU A 127 -12.98 8.61 14.74
CA GLU A 127 -13.57 7.85 13.64
C GLU A 127 -12.70 7.89 12.39
N VAL A 128 -12.09 9.04 12.06
CA VAL A 128 -11.11 9.14 10.97
C VAL A 128 -9.96 8.16 11.19
N ARG A 129 -9.35 8.15 12.39
CA ARG A 129 -8.21 7.27 12.72
C ARG A 129 -8.59 5.80 12.85
N ARG A 130 -9.84 5.49 13.13
CA ARG A 130 -10.38 4.12 13.11
C ARG A 130 -10.43 3.57 11.69
N ARG A 131 -10.90 4.40 10.73
CA ARG A 131 -11.03 4.02 9.32
C ARG A 131 -9.72 4.08 8.56
N ILE A 132 -8.80 4.94 8.99
CA ILE A 132 -7.51 5.20 8.36
C ILE A 132 -6.42 4.88 9.37
N GLY A 133 -6.04 3.61 9.44
CA GLY A 133 -5.02 3.09 10.36
C GLY A 133 -3.62 3.56 9.97
N MET A 134 -2.71 3.64 10.95
CA MET A 134 -1.33 4.06 10.71
C MET A 134 -0.33 3.17 11.44
N VAL A 135 0.76 2.85 10.75
CA VAL A 135 1.95 2.16 11.27
C VAL A 135 3.15 3.09 11.08
N PHE A 136 3.92 3.26 12.14
CA PHE A 136 5.03 4.20 12.17
C PHE A 136 6.36 3.53 11.78
N GLN A 137 7.34 4.35 11.45
CA GLN A 137 8.69 3.95 11.07
C GLN A 137 9.37 3.09 12.13
N LYS A 138 9.34 3.51 13.40
CA LYS A 138 9.81 2.70 14.52
C LYS A 138 8.66 1.88 15.06
N PRO A 139 8.83 0.55 15.20
CA PRO A 139 7.85 -0.27 15.89
C PRO A 139 7.56 0.32 17.28
N ASN A 140 6.28 0.44 17.60
CA ASN A 140 5.86 1.02 18.87
C ASN A 140 4.82 0.14 19.58
N PRO A 141 5.13 -1.12 19.86
CA PRO A 141 4.23 -1.96 20.64
C PRO A 141 4.01 -1.35 22.02
N PHE A 142 2.80 -1.48 22.54
CA PHE A 142 2.52 -1.12 23.93
C PHE A 142 3.29 -2.07 24.87
N ALA A 143 3.72 -1.58 26.04
CA ALA A 143 4.30 -2.39 27.11
C ALA A 143 3.24 -3.31 27.74
N LYS A 144 2.66 -4.16 26.94
CA LYS A 144 1.59 -5.12 27.22
C LYS A 144 1.88 -6.45 26.53
N SER A 145 1.02 -7.44 26.75
CA SER A 145 1.11 -8.71 26.03
C SER A 145 0.92 -8.55 24.52
N ILE A 146 1.33 -9.55 23.74
CA ILE A 146 1.08 -9.62 22.29
C ILE A 146 -0.43 -9.54 22.02
N TYR A 147 -1.21 -10.34 22.75
CA TYR A 147 -2.67 -10.32 22.68
C TYR A 147 -3.25 -8.94 22.97
N ASP A 148 -2.84 -8.30 24.09
CA ASP A 148 -3.40 -7.01 24.48
C ASP A 148 -3.01 -5.86 23.54
N ASN A 149 -1.89 -5.97 22.82
CA ASN A 149 -1.57 -5.02 21.76
C ASN A 149 -2.62 -5.02 20.65
N VAL A 150 -3.01 -6.21 20.17
CA VAL A 150 -3.98 -6.36 19.08
C VAL A 150 -5.41 -6.08 19.58
N ALA A 151 -5.76 -6.57 20.77
CA ALA A 151 -7.08 -6.45 21.37
C ALA A 151 -7.40 -5.02 21.86
N TRP A 152 -6.39 -4.14 22.00
CA TRP A 152 -6.56 -2.83 22.63
C TRP A 152 -7.58 -1.94 21.90
N ALA A 153 -7.43 -1.74 20.63
CA ALA A 153 -8.31 -0.88 19.85
C ALA A 153 -9.74 -1.45 19.75
N PRO A 154 -9.95 -2.73 19.41
CA PRO A 154 -11.29 -3.35 19.44
C PRO A 154 -12.00 -3.20 20.79
N ARG A 155 -11.31 -3.43 21.91
CA ARG A 155 -11.90 -3.27 23.25
C ARG A 155 -12.37 -1.84 23.52
N ASN A 156 -11.54 -0.85 23.18
CA ASN A 156 -11.86 0.56 23.42
C ASN A 156 -12.98 1.09 22.50
N LEU A 157 -13.16 0.45 21.34
CA LEU A 157 -14.26 0.76 20.41
C LEU A 157 -15.53 -0.05 20.71
N GLY A 158 -15.57 -0.81 21.81
CA GLY A 158 -16.74 -1.59 22.20
C GLY A 158 -16.92 -2.90 21.42
N LEU A 159 -15.97 -3.30 20.56
CA LEU A 159 -16.01 -4.52 19.75
C LEU A 159 -15.55 -5.73 20.59
N ARG A 160 -16.30 -6.08 21.62
CA ARG A 160 -15.92 -7.12 22.59
C ARG A 160 -16.31 -8.54 22.15
N SER A 161 -17.36 -8.69 21.35
CA SER A 161 -17.79 -9.98 20.82
C SER A 161 -16.80 -10.49 19.79
N GLY A 162 -16.45 -11.79 19.85
CA GLY A 162 -15.51 -12.42 18.93
C GLY A 162 -14.11 -11.80 18.98
N LEU A 163 -13.66 -11.34 20.16
CA LEU A 163 -12.38 -10.64 20.30
C LEU A 163 -11.19 -11.56 20.05
N ASP A 164 -11.26 -12.82 20.53
CA ASP A 164 -10.18 -13.79 20.34
C ASP A 164 -10.01 -14.16 18.87
N GLU A 165 -11.10 -14.39 18.16
CA GLU A 165 -11.10 -14.66 16.72
C GLU A 165 -10.63 -13.46 15.92
N ARG A 166 -10.92 -12.24 16.37
CA ARG A 166 -10.43 -10.99 15.76
C ARG A 166 -8.92 -10.84 15.94
N VAL A 167 -8.40 -11.13 17.14
CA VAL A 167 -6.96 -11.11 17.43
C VAL A 167 -6.23 -12.15 16.59
N GLU A 168 -6.72 -13.39 16.58
CA GLU A 168 -6.16 -14.46 15.75
C GLU A 168 -6.13 -14.08 14.27
N ARG A 169 -7.25 -13.60 13.73
CA ARG A 169 -7.36 -13.17 12.34
C ARG A 169 -6.38 -12.05 12.00
N ALA A 170 -6.26 -11.03 12.86
CA ALA A 170 -5.32 -9.93 12.64
C ALA A 170 -3.86 -10.40 12.67
N LEU A 171 -3.49 -11.30 13.59
CA LEU A 171 -2.15 -11.89 13.65
C LEU A 171 -1.86 -12.78 12.44
N LYS A 172 -2.84 -13.55 11.96
CA LYS A 172 -2.72 -14.33 10.71
C LYS A 172 -2.53 -13.43 9.50
N GLN A 173 -3.34 -12.37 9.38
CA GLN A 173 -3.21 -11.40 8.29
C GLN A 173 -1.87 -10.67 8.32
N ALA A 174 -1.28 -10.45 9.50
CA ALA A 174 0.05 -9.85 9.65
C ALA A 174 1.19 -10.87 9.53
N ALA A 175 0.92 -12.11 9.13
CA ALA A 175 1.88 -13.22 9.03
C ALA A 175 2.72 -13.41 10.32
N LEU A 176 2.09 -13.25 11.48
CA LEU A 176 2.75 -13.35 12.80
C LEU A 176 2.19 -14.48 13.66
N TRP A 177 1.00 -15.01 13.34
CA TRP A 177 0.28 -15.97 14.17
C TRP A 177 1.11 -17.21 14.56
N ASP A 178 1.71 -17.87 13.59
CA ASP A 178 2.43 -19.12 13.81
C ASP A 178 3.67 -18.96 14.71
N GLU A 179 4.24 -17.75 14.75
CA GLU A 179 5.39 -17.44 15.58
C GLU A 179 5.00 -17.11 17.04
N VAL A 180 3.73 -16.73 17.30
CA VAL A 180 3.34 -16.19 18.61
C VAL A 180 2.13 -16.88 19.27
N LYS A 181 1.42 -17.76 18.57
CA LYS A 181 0.17 -18.40 19.05
C LYS A 181 0.29 -19.04 20.41
N ASP A 182 1.44 -19.64 20.72
CA ASP A 182 1.69 -20.34 21.98
C ASP A 182 2.18 -19.42 23.13
N ARG A 183 2.41 -18.13 22.81
CA ARG A 183 2.92 -17.12 23.76
C ARG A 183 2.21 -15.79 23.70
N LEU A 184 0.93 -15.76 23.37
CA LEU A 184 0.13 -14.53 23.22
C LEU A 184 0.10 -13.65 24.49
N ARG A 185 0.30 -14.22 25.66
CA ARG A 185 0.29 -13.51 26.95
C ARG A 185 1.66 -12.99 27.38
N THR A 186 2.72 -13.29 26.63
CA THR A 186 4.05 -12.73 26.90
C THR A 186 4.16 -11.27 26.45
N SER A 187 5.15 -10.55 26.98
CA SER A 187 5.39 -9.16 26.63
C SER A 187 5.72 -8.99 25.14
N ALA A 188 5.08 -8.05 24.49
CA ALA A 188 5.36 -7.68 23.10
C ALA A 188 6.76 -7.06 22.90
N LEU A 189 7.34 -6.50 23.97
CA LEU A 189 8.69 -5.90 23.91
C LEU A 189 9.81 -6.93 23.73
N GLY A 190 9.55 -8.21 24.02
CA GLY A 190 10.49 -9.31 23.78
C GLY A 190 10.50 -9.85 22.35
N LEU A 191 9.71 -9.31 21.45
CA LEU A 191 9.69 -9.67 20.04
C LEU A 191 10.87 -9.04 19.29
N SER A 192 11.32 -9.68 18.19
CA SER A 192 12.30 -9.06 17.28
C SER A 192 11.73 -7.82 16.60
N GLY A 193 12.58 -6.95 16.03
CA GLY A 193 12.14 -5.72 15.36
C GLY A 193 11.10 -5.99 14.24
N GLY A 194 11.33 -7.00 13.39
CA GLY A 194 10.38 -7.40 12.35
C GLY A 194 9.07 -7.97 12.91
N GLN A 195 9.12 -8.75 14.00
CA GLN A 195 7.93 -9.23 14.70
C GLN A 195 7.15 -8.08 15.34
N GLN A 196 7.83 -7.12 15.97
CA GLN A 196 7.19 -5.93 16.54
C GLN A 196 6.50 -5.11 15.46
N GLN A 197 7.11 -4.95 14.29
CA GLN A 197 6.51 -4.21 13.17
C GLN A 197 5.25 -4.93 12.66
N ARG A 198 5.31 -6.25 12.45
CA ARG A 198 4.13 -7.04 12.07
C ARG A 198 3.05 -7.01 13.16
N LEU A 199 3.42 -6.96 14.44
CA LEU A 199 2.46 -6.77 15.53
C LEU A 199 1.79 -5.39 15.45
N CYS A 200 2.53 -4.32 15.12
CA CYS A 200 1.95 -2.98 14.92
C CYS A 200 0.99 -2.96 13.73
N ILE A 201 1.30 -3.71 12.66
CA ILE A 201 0.37 -3.89 11.53
C ILE A 201 -0.87 -4.67 11.99
N ALA A 202 -0.72 -5.80 12.70
CA ALA A 202 -1.84 -6.57 13.26
C ALA A 202 -2.75 -5.70 14.14
N ARG A 203 -2.15 -4.86 15.00
CA ARG A 203 -2.88 -3.90 15.84
C ARG A 203 -3.69 -2.90 15.00
N ALA A 204 -3.10 -2.39 13.91
CA ALA A 204 -3.78 -1.43 13.03
C ALA A 204 -4.96 -2.05 12.27
N ILE A 205 -4.80 -3.29 11.77
CA ILE A 205 -5.85 -3.97 11.00
C ILE A 205 -6.91 -4.67 11.85
N ALA A 206 -6.71 -4.81 13.18
CA ALA A 206 -7.67 -5.46 14.09
C ALA A 206 -9.03 -4.76 14.15
N VAL A 207 -9.11 -3.49 13.80
CA VAL A 207 -10.34 -2.70 13.70
C VAL A 207 -10.93 -2.65 12.28
N GLU A 208 -10.33 -3.38 11.34
CA GLU A 208 -10.72 -3.48 9.94
C GLU A 208 -10.85 -2.10 9.28
N PRO A 209 -9.75 -1.32 9.19
CA PRO A 209 -9.78 -0.02 8.54
C PRO A 209 -10.00 -0.16 7.02
N ASP A 210 -10.40 0.91 6.35
CA ASP A 210 -10.46 0.96 4.88
C ASP A 210 -9.06 1.22 4.27
N VAL A 211 -8.24 2.00 5.00
CA VAL A 211 -6.91 2.43 4.55
C VAL A 211 -5.87 2.12 5.61
N LEU A 212 -4.71 1.66 5.14
CA LEU A 212 -3.51 1.45 5.97
C LEU A 212 -2.38 2.36 5.50
N LEU A 213 -1.98 3.28 6.36
CA LEU A 213 -0.86 4.18 6.16
C LEU A 213 0.40 3.59 6.79
N LEU A 214 1.48 3.49 6.02
CA LEU A 214 2.75 2.90 6.44
C LEU A 214 3.86 3.96 6.25
N ASP A 215 4.35 4.55 7.35
CA ASP A 215 5.42 5.56 7.32
C ASP A 215 6.77 4.85 7.49
N GLU A 216 7.47 4.59 6.39
CA GLU A 216 8.76 3.88 6.31
C GLU A 216 8.82 2.55 7.09
N PRO A 217 7.89 1.60 6.87
CA PRO A 217 7.67 0.46 7.78
C PRO A 217 8.83 -0.55 7.84
N ALA A 218 9.79 -0.47 6.94
CA ALA A 218 10.92 -1.41 6.84
C ALA A 218 12.29 -0.76 6.98
N SER A 219 12.37 0.56 7.20
CA SER A 219 13.63 1.31 7.17
C SER A 219 14.65 0.92 8.25
N ALA A 220 14.19 0.34 9.37
CA ALA A 220 15.04 -0.09 10.48
C ALA A 220 15.14 -1.63 10.60
N LEU A 221 14.71 -2.36 9.58
CA LEU A 221 14.64 -3.82 9.58
C LEU A 221 15.79 -4.44 8.76
N ASP A 222 16.14 -5.66 9.10
CA ASP A 222 17.04 -6.50 8.31
C ASP A 222 16.40 -6.90 6.96
N PRO A 223 17.18 -7.37 5.97
CA PRO A 223 16.66 -7.69 4.63
C PRO A 223 15.57 -8.77 4.64
N VAL A 224 15.63 -9.76 5.52
CA VAL A 224 14.64 -10.85 5.60
C VAL A 224 13.31 -10.30 6.13
N SER A 225 13.36 -9.52 7.22
CA SER A 225 12.20 -8.84 7.79
C SER A 225 11.59 -7.83 6.80
N THR A 226 12.42 -7.14 6.02
CA THR A 226 11.97 -6.22 4.96
C THR A 226 11.19 -6.96 3.89
N ALA A 227 11.73 -8.08 3.36
CA ALA A 227 11.03 -8.90 2.38
C ALA A 227 9.68 -9.42 2.91
N ALA A 228 9.63 -9.85 4.16
CA ALA A 228 8.38 -10.29 4.81
C ALA A 228 7.32 -9.17 4.88
N ILE A 229 7.72 -7.92 5.14
CA ILE A 229 6.81 -6.76 5.12
C ILE A 229 6.34 -6.45 3.69
N GLU A 230 7.20 -6.59 2.67
CA GLU A 230 6.84 -6.38 1.26
C GLU A 230 5.80 -7.42 0.80
N GLU A 231 6.02 -8.70 1.11
CA GLU A 231 5.06 -9.78 0.81
C GLU A 231 3.72 -9.56 1.54
N LEU A 232 3.80 -9.14 2.81
CA LEU A 232 2.62 -8.81 3.59
C LEU A 232 1.80 -7.69 2.94
N MET A 233 2.42 -6.64 2.41
CA MET A 233 1.70 -5.58 1.69
C MET A 233 0.98 -6.11 0.45
N HIS A 234 1.60 -7.02 -0.32
CA HIS A 234 0.96 -7.66 -1.47
C HIS A 234 -0.28 -8.48 -1.08
N SER A 235 -0.25 -9.15 0.06
CA SER A 235 -1.42 -9.90 0.56
C SER A 235 -2.53 -8.96 1.06
N LEU A 236 -2.16 -7.91 1.78
CA LEU A 236 -3.10 -6.97 2.39
C LEU A 236 -3.81 -6.07 1.39
N LYS A 237 -3.21 -5.73 0.23
CA LYS A 237 -3.82 -4.84 -0.76
C LYS A 237 -5.15 -5.37 -1.33
N ASN A 238 -5.37 -6.68 -1.30
CA ASN A 238 -6.63 -7.27 -1.73
C ASN A 238 -7.82 -6.86 -0.83
N ARG A 239 -7.53 -6.39 0.38
CA ARG A 239 -8.54 -6.01 1.37
C ARG A 239 -8.48 -4.54 1.75
N TYR A 240 -7.29 -3.97 1.81
CA TYR A 240 -7.03 -2.61 2.27
C TYR A 240 -6.46 -1.75 1.14
N THR A 241 -6.77 -0.46 1.16
CA THR A 241 -6.03 0.53 0.38
C THR A 241 -4.76 0.88 1.16
N ILE A 242 -3.60 0.82 0.54
CA ILE A 242 -2.32 1.02 1.22
C ILE A 242 -1.63 2.28 0.70
N VAL A 243 -1.15 3.12 1.60
CA VAL A 243 -0.25 4.23 1.28
C VAL A 243 1.05 4.00 2.06
N ILE A 244 2.15 3.87 1.35
CA ILE A 244 3.47 3.67 1.96
C ILE A 244 4.39 4.86 1.67
N VAL A 245 5.03 5.39 2.70
CA VAL A 245 6.20 6.26 2.54
C VAL A 245 7.45 5.42 2.56
N THR A 246 8.33 5.61 1.60
CA THR A 246 9.66 5.00 1.60
C THR A 246 10.67 5.91 0.89
N HIS A 247 11.91 5.90 1.36
CA HIS A 247 13.05 6.47 0.67
C HIS A 247 13.78 5.45 -0.22
N ASN A 248 13.38 4.16 -0.14
CA ASN A 248 13.95 3.10 -0.96
C ASN A 248 13.15 2.94 -2.27
N MET A 249 13.74 3.45 -3.36
CA MET A 249 13.17 3.42 -4.71
C MET A 249 12.90 1.98 -5.18
N GLN A 250 13.80 1.04 -4.87
CA GLN A 250 13.63 -0.36 -5.26
C GLN A 250 12.44 -1.00 -4.53
N GLN A 251 12.24 -0.68 -3.26
CA GLN A 251 11.06 -1.12 -2.51
C GLN A 251 9.78 -0.57 -3.17
N ALA A 252 9.72 0.73 -3.45
CA ALA A 252 8.57 1.33 -4.12
C ALA A 252 8.27 0.63 -5.46
N ALA A 253 9.31 0.36 -6.27
CA ALA A 253 9.16 -0.32 -7.56
C ALA A 253 8.63 -1.77 -7.45
N ARG A 254 8.92 -2.47 -6.32
CA ARG A 254 8.44 -3.84 -6.10
C ARG A 254 7.01 -3.90 -5.59
N VAL A 255 6.65 -2.99 -4.67
CA VAL A 255 5.39 -3.15 -3.92
C VAL A 255 4.26 -2.26 -4.40
N ALA A 256 4.55 -1.13 -5.06
CA ALA A 256 3.54 -0.14 -5.38
C ALA A 256 2.93 -0.32 -6.77
N ASP A 257 1.63 -0.12 -6.84
CA ASP A 257 0.88 0.00 -8.10
C ASP A 257 1.01 1.43 -8.65
N ARG A 258 0.97 2.44 -7.76
CA ARG A 258 1.12 3.86 -8.09
C ARG A 258 2.19 4.52 -7.24
N THR A 259 2.82 5.53 -7.77
CA THR A 259 3.88 6.28 -7.08
C THR A 259 3.61 7.78 -7.16
N ALA A 260 3.75 8.45 -6.02
CA ALA A 260 3.77 9.89 -5.87
C ALA A 260 5.20 10.32 -5.55
N PHE A 261 5.84 11.04 -6.45
CA PHE A 261 7.18 11.57 -6.26
C PHE A 261 7.11 13.00 -5.74
N PHE A 262 7.63 13.19 -4.52
CA PHE A 262 7.77 14.48 -3.88
C PHE A 262 9.21 14.96 -3.97
N SER A 263 9.41 16.25 -4.11
CA SER A 263 10.74 16.89 -4.05
C SER A 263 10.64 18.24 -3.36
N LEU A 264 11.78 18.80 -3.00
CA LEU A 264 11.84 20.17 -2.54
C LEU A 264 11.82 21.12 -3.76
N ASP A 265 11.03 22.17 -3.68
CA ASP A 265 11.14 23.27 -4.61
C ASP A 265 12.54 23.89 -4.54
N ARG A 266 13.09 24.30 -5.69
CA ARG A 266 14.48 24.78 -5.76
C ARG A 266 14.68 26.14 -5.12
N VAL A 267 13.64 26.96 -5.07
CA VAL A 267 13.69 28.33 -4.55
C VAL A 267 13.32 28.35 -3.07
N ASP A 268 12.14 27.85 -2.74
CA ASP A 268 11.56 27.98 -1.41
C ASP A 268 11.92 26.81 -0.48
N GLN A 269 12.56 25.74 -0.98
CA GLN A 269 12.90 24.52 -0.24
C GLN A 269 11.68 23.88 0.44
N VAL A 270 10.51 24.00 -0.19
CA VAL A 270 9.23 23.47 0.30
C VAL A 270 8.89 22.21 -0.46
N GLY A 271 8.28 21.26 0.22
CA GLY A 271 7.83 20.00 -0.37
C GLY A 271 6.72 20.22 -1.39
N THR A 272 6.88 19.66 -2.57
CA THR A 272 5.89 19.69 -3.65
C THR A 272 5.75 18.31 -4.29
N LEU A 273 4.54 18.00 -4.75
CA LEU A 273 4.29 16.83 -5.58
C LEU A 273 4.79 17.13 -7.01
N ILE A 274 5.76 16.36 -7.46
CA ILE A 274 6.37 16.53 -8.79
C ILE A 274 5.63 15.70 -9.83
N GLU A 275 5.39 14.44 -9.50
CA GLU A 275 4.73 13.51 -10.41
C GLU A 275 3.92 12.49 -9.63
N TYR A 276 2.78 12.08 -10.21
CA TYR A 276 1.95 10.99 -9.70
C TYR A 276 1.42 10.15 -10.86
N GLY A 277 1.59 8.85 -10.78
CA GLY A 277 1.17 7.94 -11.85
C GLY A 277 1.39 6.47 -11.54
N GLU A 278 1.30 5.65 -12.56
CA GLU A 278 1.66 4.23 -12.51
C GLU A 278 3.15 4.08 -12.16
N THR A 279 3.46 3.22 -11.20
CA THR A 279 4.83 3.05 -10.69
C THR A 279 5.83 2.72 -11.79
N GLN A 280 5.51 1.78 -12.67
CA GLN A 280 6.44 1.39 -13.75
C GLN A 280 6.70 2.52 -14.73
N THR A 281 5.71 3.37 -14.99
CA THR A 281 5.85 4.54 -15.86
C THR A 281 6.79 5.55 -15.23
N ILE A 282 6.60 5.89 -13.96
CA ILE A 282 7.45 6.86 -13.25
C ILE A 282 8.91 6.40 -13.19
N PHE A 283 9.16 5.10 -12.92
CA PHE A 283 10.53 4.58 -12.81
C PHE A 283 11.24 4.37 -14.16
N ARG A 284 10.52 4.16 -15.26
CA ARG A 284 11.11 3.92 -16.58
C ARG A 284 11.18 5.15 -17.47
N ASN A 285 10.21 6.02 -17.32
CA ASN A 285 10.06 7.20 -18.17
C ASN A 285 9.53 8.39 -17.34
N PRO A 286 10.32 8.88 -16.38
CA PRO A 286 9.92 10.02 -15.57
C PRO A 286 9.72 11.27 -16.45
N ARG A 287 8.69 12.05 -16.15
CA ARG A 287 8.44 13.33 -16.83
C ARG A 287 9.37 14.42 -16.32
N ASP A 288 9.84 14.28 -15.09
CA ASP A 288 10.80 15.21 -14.47
C ASP A 288 12.15 14.51 -14.28
N SER A 289 13.23 15.18 -14.58
CA SER A 289 14.60 14.63 -14.52
C SER A 289 15.23 14.68 -13.13
N ARG A 290 14.49 15.09 -12.10
CA ARG A 290 14.95 15.19 -10.69
C ARG A 290 15.02 13.87 -9.95
#